data_564b6a40fbe89dac38c2ffb69a29bde4
#
_entry.id   564b6a40fbe89dac38c2ffb69a29bde4
#
_cell.length_a   1.000
_cell.length_b   1.000
_cell.length_c   1.000
_cell.angle_alpha   90.00
_cell.angle_beta   90.00
_cell.angle_gamma   90.00
#
_symmetry.space_group_name_H-M   'P 1'
#
loop_
_entity.id
_entity.type
_entity.pdbx_description
1 polymer ?
#
loop_
_entity_poly.entity_id
_entity_poly.type
_entity_poly.pdbx_seq_one_letter_code
_entity_poly.pdbx_strand_id
1 'polypeptide(L)'
;MDISAKITGIKYKPELTSNLEVFDFENFNINRLPAYCLIDYDGFSFGLSKWVSPKRTRSYPYERVYNTLGTAKRITVIPIIKDEGKGGDRDFVQWDTVSLMSLLDIFVVFAYYKTAEKHKTRENKITNQQFDNELVKRKITEIKNYHSSALHWNLKEIEKSLPDLIQKVKFSYKKIGKQLNVEFHSEQGIDRFANQFINGVNDFMRTSRQKAQEAQNREMQTIQPKEALSTLTKATITIENYLGGKYYFTTDEIRIEKDKIFLIEAKHSKSSVLPSVGDIKDGLLKMILYTNLKDVSINSKKYVTIPVIKLTSSKLTNSIFQSEIGKNTDLNKRQKELIAKLFDEANENNFEVIIEKSE
;
A
#
# COMPACT_ATOMS: atom_id res chain seq x y z
N MET A 1 6.95 -11.79 -18.03
CA MET A 1 6.35 -10.99 -19.12
C MET A 1 6.26 -9.55 -18.65
N ASP A 2 6.61 -8.57 -19.50
CA ASP A 2 6.61 -7.15 -19.13
C ASP A 2 5.46 -6.44 -19.84
N ILE A 3 4.59 -5.83 -19.06
CA ILE A 3 3.45 -5.05 -19.50
C ILE A 3 3.78 -3.58 -19.28
N SER A 4 3.58 -2.73 -20.29
CA SER A 4 3.68 -1.28 -20.17
C SER A 4 2.30 -0.66 -20.15
N ALA A 5 2.08 0.32 -19.28
CA ALA A 5 0.81 1.01 -19.16
C ALA A 5 1.03 2.47 -18.71
N LYS A 6 0.00 3.30 -18.88
CA LYS A 6 -0.04 4.68 -18.38
C LYS A 6 -1.20 4.87 -17.43
N ILE A 7 -1.07 5.83 -16.51
CA ILE A 7 -2.13 6.30 -15.66
C ILE A 7 -2.16 7.83 -15.66
N THR A 8 -3.34 8.41 -15.88
CA THR A 8 -3.52 9.87 -15.97
C THR A 8 -4.41 10.43 -14.86
N GLY A 9 -5.01 9.56 -14.07
CA GLY A 9 -5.88 9.88 -12.97
C GLY A 9 -6.63 8.64 -12.53
N ILE A 10 -7.31 8.74 -11.39
CA ILE A 10 -8.07 7.64 -10.80
C ILE A 10 -9.55 8.02 -10.80
N LYS A 11 -10.37 7.13 -11.36
CA LYS A 11 -11.82 7.13 -11.18
C LYS A 11 -12.20 5.79 -10.59
N TYR A 12 -12.76 5.81 -9.39
CA TYR A 12 -13.14 4.59 -8.70
C TYR A 12 -14.17 4.89 -7.60
N LYS A 13 -15.19 4.07 -7.51
CA LYS A 13 -16.24 4.18 -6.49
C LYS A 13 -16.17 2.97 -5.56
N PRO A 14 -15.64 3.14 -4.34
CA PRO A 14 -15.55 2.04 -3.38
C PRO A 14 -16.90 1.79 -2.72
N GLU A 15 -17.29 0.51 -2.57
CA GLU A 15 -18.52 0.08 -1.89
C GLU A 15 -18.22 -0.66 -0.55
N LEU A 16 -16.99 -1.14 -0.38
CA LEU A 16 -16.56 -1.87 0.82
C LEU A 16 -15.84 -1.01 1.86
N THR A 17 -15.89 0.33 1.74
CA THR A 17 -15.28 1.21 2.74
C THR A 17 -15.96 1.03 4.10
N SER A 18 -15.17 1.17 5.16
CA SER A 18 -15.68 1.18 6.53
C SER A 18 -16.15 2.58 6.93
N ASN A 19 -17.10 2.66 7.84
CA ASN A 19 -17.39 3.93 8.50
C ASN A 19 -16.14 4.40 9.24
N LEU A 20 -15.77 5.66 9.05
CA LEU A 20 -14.59 6.27 9.65
C LEU A 20 -15.01 7.08 10.87
N GLU A 21 -14.30 6.90 11.98
CA GLU A 21 -14.41 7.78 13.14
C GLU A 21 -13.89 9.19 12.77
N VAL A 22 -14.57 10.21 13.24
CA VAL A 22 -14.22 11.63 12.99
C VAL A 22 -13.48 12.18 14.21
N PHE A 23 -12.34 12.79 13.98
CA PHE A 23 -11.53 13.44 15.01
C PHE A 23 -11.32 14.90 14.66
N ASP A 24 -11.44 15.76 15.64
CA ASP A 24 -11.16 17.19 15.51
C ASP A 24 -9.64 17.43 15.47
N PHE A 25 -9.21 18.25 14.51
CA PHE A 25 -7.81 18.61 14.34
C PHE A 25 -7.24 19.44 15.49
N GLU A 26 -8.04 20.20 16.25
CA GLU A 26 -7.56 20.94 17.42
C GLU A 26 -6.94 20.00 18.45
N ASN A 27 -7.57 18.86 18.68
CA ASN A 27 -7.14 17.83 19.62
C ASN A 27 -6.29 16.74 18.97
N PHE A 28 -5.74 17.01 17.77
CA PHE A 28 -5.00 16.03 16.97
C PHE A 28 -3.77 15.49 17.70
N ASN A 29 -3.70 14.16 17.80
CA ASN A 29 -2.50 13.44 18.20
C ASN A 29 -2.39 12.14 17.41
N ILE A 30 -1.49 12.12 16.42
CA ILE A 30 -1.30 10.98 15.51
C ILE A 30 -1.06 9.65 16.26
N ASN A 31 -0.46 9.70 17.43
CA ASN A 31 -0.12 8.52 18.20
C ASN A 31 -1.34 7.87 18.86
N ARG A 32 -2.40 8.66 19.12
CA ARG A 32 -3.66 8.21 19.74
C ARG A 32 -4.74 7.85 18.71
N LEU A 33 -4.59 8.31 17.47
CA LEU A 33 -5.55 8.02 16.41
C LEU A 33 -5.53 6.55 16.01
N PRO A 34 -6.66 5.99 15.53
CA PRO A 34 -6.71 4.67 14.94
C PRO A 34 -5.88 4.59 13.65
N ALA A 35 -5.81 3.40 13.07
CA ALA A 35 -5.01 3.17 11.86
C ALA A 35 -5.52 3.95 10.63
N TYR A 36 -6.80 4.29 10.61
CA TYR A 36 -7.45 5.14 9.61
C TYR A 36 -8.68 5.83 10.24
N CYS A 37 -8.93 7.07 9.86
CA CYS A 37 -10.00 7.91 10.38
C CYS A 37 -10.29 9.09 9.46
N LEU A 38 -11.28 9.90 9.82
CA LEU A 38 -11.49 11.23 9.28
C LEU A 38 -10.94 12.27 10.25
N ILE A 39 -10.34 13.31 9.72
CA ILE A 39 -9.93 14.49 10.47
C ILE A 39 -10.76 15.67 9.99
N ASP A 40 -11.48 16.32 10.88
CA ASP A 40 -12.17 17.58 10.63
C ASP A 40 -11.23 18.73 11.01
N TYR A 41 -11.01 19.64 10.05
CA TYR A 41 -10.14 20.80 10.23
C TYR A 41 -10.76 22.04 9.57
N ASP A 42 -11.41 22.87 10.37
CA ASP A 42 -12.10 24.11 9.92
C ASP A 42 -13.03 23.85 8.71
N GLY A 43 -13.92 22.88 8.84
CA GLY A 43 -14.89 22.53 7.81
C GLY A 43 -14.32 21.74 6.62
N PHE A 44 -13.04 21.36 6.66
CA PHE A 44 -12.45 20.41 5.72
C PHE A 44 -12.31 19.03 6.35
N SER A 45 -12.80 18.02 5.67
CA SER A 45 -12.65 16.63 6.12
C SER A 45 -11.60 15.89 5.30
N PHE A 46 -10.60 15.33 5.98
CA PHE A 46 -9.53 14.54 5.37
C PHE A 46 -9.62 13.08 5.76
N GLY A 47 -9.45 12.18 4.80
CA GLY A 47 -9.16 10.79 5.11
C GLY A 47 -7.70 10.64 5.54
N LEU A 48 -7.48 10.18 6.77
CA LEU A 48 -6.14 9.91 7.30
C LEU A 48 -5.91 8.42 7.42
N SER A 49 -4.79 7.93 6.92
CA SER A 49 -4.27 6.60 7.21
C SER A 49 -2.88 6.70 7.86
N LYS A 50 -2.57 5.77 8.77
CA LYS A 50 -1.32 5.76 9.52
C LYS A 50 -0.60 4.43 9.35
N TRP A 51 0.64 4.49 8.91
CA TRP A 51 1.52 3.33 8.80
C TRP A 51 2.46 3.27 10.01
N VAL A 52 2.70 2.06 10.51
CA VAL A 52 3.62 1.83 11.63
C VAL A 52 4.97 1.28 11.17
N SER A 53 5.12 1.00 9.89
CA SER A 53 6.38 0.63 9.25
C SER A 53 6.37 1.14 7.80
N PRO A 54 7.49 1.57 7.25
CA PRO A 54 7.59 1.98 5.86
C PRO A 54 7.60 0.78 4.90
N LYS A 55 7.85 -0.43 5.41
CA LYS A 55 7.89 -1.65 4.61
C LYS A 55 6.49 -2.24 4.42
N ARG A 56 6.19 -2.72 3.25
CA ARG A 56 4.99 -3.51 3.00
C ARG A 56 5.18 -4.91 3.58
N THR A 57 4.34 -5.32 4.53
CA THR A 57 4.25 -6.66 5.08
C THR A 57 2.83 -7.18 4.96
N ARG A 58 2.56 -8.44 5.22
CA ARG A 58 1.25 -9.08 5.02
C ARG A 58 0.09 -8.49 5.82
N SER A 59 0.31 -7.72 6.86
CA SER A 59 -0.71 -7.09 7.70
C SER A 59 -0.95 -5.62 7.34
N TYR A 60 -1.41 -5.38 6.15
CA TYR A 60 -1.11 -4.20 5.43
C TYR A 60 -1.98 -3.00 5.47
N PRO A 61 -1.30 -1.92 5.15
CA PRO A 61 -1.82 -0.58 5.07
C PRO A 61 -2.72 -0.31 3.87
N TYR A 62 -2.84 -1.20 2.91
CA TYR A 62 -3.74 -1.02 1.79
C TYR A 62 -5.21 -1.02 2.20
N GLU A 63 -5.61 -1.87 3.16
CA GLU A 63 -6.94 -1.76 3.78
C GLU A 63 -7.18 -0.38 4.39
N ARG A 64 -6.17 0.19 5.07
CA ARG A 64 -6.26 1.52 5.66
C ARG A 64 -6.44 2.60 4.62
N VAL A 65 -5.68 2.49 3.53
CA VAL A 65 -5.76 3.40 2.37
C VAL A 65 -7.11 3.24 1.68
N TYR A 66 -7.54 2.01 1.41
CA TYR A 66 -8.82 1.72 0.78
C TYR A 66 -9.99 2.34 1.56
N ASN A 67 -10.00 2.23 2.88
CA ASN A 67 -11.07 2.77 3.72
C ASN A 67 -11.18 4.31 3.65
N THR A 68 -10.15 5.03 3.20
CA THR A 68 -10.19 6.49 3.03
C THR A 68 -10.57 6.96 1.63
N LEU A 69 -10.86 6.06 0.69
CA LEU A 69 -11.09 6.39 -0.72
C LEU A 69 -12.33 7.26 -0.97
N GLY A 70 -13.33 7.19 -0.10
CA GLY A 70 -14.54 8.01 -0.20
C GLY A 70 -14.37 9.47 0.23
N THR A 71 -13.15 9.91 0.61
CA THR A 71 -12.90 11.28 1.11
C THR A 71 -12.29 12.17 0.03
N ALA A 72 -12.62 13.47 0.07
CA ALA A 72 -12.19 14.42 -0.94
C ALA A 72 -10.66 14.62 -0.95
N LYS A 73 -10.02 14.64 0.21
CA LYS A 73 -8.56 14.74 0.35
C LYS A 73 -8.07 13.63 1.25
N ARG A 74 -6.99 12.97 0.85
CA ARG A 74 -6.47 11.77 1.53
C ARG A 74 -5.02 11.96 1.92
N ILE A 75 -4.71 11.66 3.17
CA ILE A 75 -3.37 11.79 3.73
C ILE A 75 -2.94 10.44 4.28
N THR A 76 -1.71 10.04 4.02
CA THR A 76 -1.10 8.90 4.68
C THR A 76 0.18 9.32 5.41
N VAL A 77 0.29 8.95 6.69
CA VAL A 77 1.48 9.20 7.50
C VAL A 77 2.35 7.95 7.45
N ILE A 78 3.58 8.09 6.96
CA ILE A 78 4.52 6.99 6.79
C ILE A 78 5.83 7.33 7.52
N PRO A 79 6.36 6.45 8.40
CA PRO A 79 7.68 6.66 8.96
C PRO A 79 8.74 6.51 7.85
N ILE A 80 9.75 7.39 7.81
CA ILE A 80 10.83 7.28 6.83
C ILE A 80 11.67 6.04 7.12
N ILE A 81 12.00 5.85 8.39
CA ILE A 81 12.78 4.73 8.89
C ILE A 81 12.09 4.25 10.17
N LYS A 82 11.93 2.94 10.27
CA LYS A 82 11.59 2.27 11.51
C LYS A 82 12.76 1.39 11.90
N ASP A 83 13.39 1.67 13.03
CA ASP A 83 14.43 0.84 13.62
C ASP A 83 13.95 0.37 15.00
N GLU A 84 13.89 -0.94 15.20
CA GLU A 84 13.47 -1.53 16.46
C GLU A 84 14.65 -1.86 17.40
N GLY A 85 15.85 -1.42 17.05
CA GLY A 85 17.09 -1.77 17.75
C GLY A 85 17.76 -3.04 17.18
N LYS A 86 18.99 -3.36 17.63
CA LYS A 86 19.73 -4.54 17.16
C LYS A 86 18.99 -5.87 17.36
N GLY A 87 18.11 -5.94 18.36
CA GLY A 87 17.26 -7.11 18.64
C GLY A 87 15.94 -7.14 17.87
N GLY A 88 15.75 -6.26 16.90
CA GLY A 88 14.55 -6.15 16.07
C GLY A 88 14.88 -5.84 14.60
N ASP A 89 13.86 -5.47 13.84
CA ASP A 89 13.97 -5.16 12.41
C ASP A 89 14.27 -3.68 12.19
N ARG A 90 14.86 -3.38 11.01
CA ARG A 90 14.99 -2.02 10.51
C ARG A 90 14.49 -1.94 9.07
N ASP A 91 13.51 -1.06 8.86
CA ASP A 91 12.85 -0.85 7.59
C ASP A 91 13.01 0.60 7.12
N PHE A 92 13.10 0.78 5.80
CA PHE A 92 13.24 2.07 5.14
C PHE A 92 12.07 2.29 4.17
N VAL A 93 11.64 3.55 4.02
CA VAL A 93 10.65 3.90 3.00
C VAL A 93 11.19 3.57 1.59
N GLN A 94 10.31 3.06 0.74
CA GLN A 94 10.64 2.66 -0.62
C GLN A 94 9.92 3.57 -1.62
N TRP A 95 10.55 3.79 -2.78
CA TRP A 95 9.95 4.56 -3.88
C TRP A 95 8.58 4.00 -4.30
N ASP A 96 8.47 2.69 -4.42
CA ASP A 96 7.22 2.05 -4.84
C ASP A 96 6.04 2.40 -3.94
N THR A 97 6.27 2.52 -2.62
CA THR A 97 5.25 2.96 -1.67
C THR A 97 4.78 4.38 -1.96
N VAL A 98 5.74 5.30 -2.13
CA VAL A 98 5.43 6.72 -2.40
C VAL A 98 4.80 6.90 -3.78
N SER A 99 5.32 6.17 -4.77
CA SER A 99 4.80 6.17 -6.13
C SER A 99 3.35 5.67 -6.16
N LEU A 100 3.03 4.57 -5.45
CA LEU A 100 1.67 4.08 -5.35
C LEU A 100 0.73 5.12 -4.70
N MET A 101 1.12 5.72 -3.58
CA MET A 101 0.32 6.79 -2.96
C MET A 101 0.11 7.95 -3.92
N SER A 102 1.14 8.31 -4.67
CA SER A 102 1.08 9.38 -5.67
C SER A 102 0.12 9.05 -6.82
N LEU A 103 0.16 7.81 -7.33
CA LEU A 103 -0.77 7.33 -8.36
C LEU A 103 -2.23 7.34 -7.88
N LEU A 104 -2.45 7.07 -6.60
CA LEU A 104 -3.77 7.08 -5.98
C LEU A 104 -4.23 8.48 -5.52
N ASP A 105 -3.48 9.54 -5.81
CA ASP A 105 -3.71 10.91 -5.37
C ASP A 105 -3.82 11.04 -3.84
N ILE A 106 -2.87 10.44 -3.14
CA ILE A 106 -2.77 10.46 -1.68
C ILE A 106 -1.53 11.24 -1.26
N PHE A 107 -1.72 12.24 -0.41
CA PHE A 107 -0.66 13.06 0.15
C PHE A 107 0.13 12.26 1.19
N VAL A 108 1.44 12.12 1.00
CA VAL A 108 2.32 11.46 1.96
C VAL A 108 2.88 12.47 2.94
N VAL A 109 2.72 12.20 4.22
CA VAL A 109 3.40 12.87 5.30
C VAL A 109 4.53 11.95 5.78
N PHE A 110 5.76 12.29 5.44
CA PHE A 110 6.92 11.61 5.99
C PHE A 110 7.13 12.00 7.45
N ALA A 111 7.18 11.01 8.31
CA ALA A 111 7.32 11.19 9.75
C ALA A 111 8.51 10.41 10.29
N TYR A 112 8.90 10.69 11.53
CA TYR A 112 9.88 9.93 12.29
C TYR A 112 9.39 9.70 13.71
N TYR A 113 9.98 8.73 14.37
CA TYR A 113 9.67 8.40 15.76
C TYR A 113 10.53 9.25 16.71
N LYS A 114 9.88 9.93 17.64
CA LYS A 114 10.49 10.85 18.61
C LYS A 114 10.77 10.19 19.95
N THR A 115 9.94 9.22 20.33
CA THR A 115 10.05 8.45 21.56
C THR A 115 9.69 6.99 21.32
N ALA A 116 10.06 6.13 22.25
CA ALA A 116 9.72 4.72 22.26
C ALA A 116 9.79 4.16 23.67
N GLU A 117 9.41 2.91 23.84
CA GLU A 117 9.58 2.14 25.07
C GLU A 117 10.58 0.99 24.86
N LYS A 118 11.34 0.62 25.90
CA LYS A 118 12.16 -0.58 25.87
C LYS A 118 11.28 -1.82 25.85
N HIS A 119 11.62 -2.80 25.02
CA HIS A 119 10.90 -4.08 24.99
C HIS A 119 11.12 -4.83 26.32
N LYS A 120 10.05 -5.39 26.87
CA LYS A 120 10.07 -6.00 28.23
C LYS A 120 11.03 -7.20 28.38
N THR A 121 11.19 -8.00 27.32
CA THR A 121 11.91 -9.29 27.39
C THR A 121 13.05 -9.41 26.37
N ARG A 122 13.12 -8.56 25.36
CA ARG A 122 14.16 -8.61 24.34
C ARG A 122 15.16 -7.50 24.57
N GLU A 123 16.41 -7.90 24.80
CA GLU A 123 17.53 -6.97 24.89
C GLU A 123 17.72 -6.25 23.54
N ASN A 124 18.16 -5.01 23.59
CA ASN A 124 18.41 -4.17 22.43
C ASN A 124 17.22 -4.07 21.44
N LYS A 125 15.98 -4.16 21.98
CA LYS A 125 14.76 -3.95 21.20
C LYS A 125 13.88 -2.88 21.85
N ILE A 126 13.29 -2.04 21.01
CA ILE A 126 12.26 -1.07 21.40
C ILE A 126 10.89 -1.46 20.85
N THR A 127 9.86 -0.92 21.45
CA THR A 127 8.45 -1.07 21.07
C THR A 127 7.73 0.27 21.28
N ASN A 128 6.45 0.31 20.95
CA ASN A 128 5.58 1.48 21.16
C ASN A 128 6.22 2.80 20.69
N GLN A 129 6.82 2.79 19.48
CA GLN A 129 7.43 3.98 18.91
C GLN A 129 6.34 5.03 18.61
N GLN A 130 6.56 6.26 19.05
CA GLN A 130 5.63 7.38 18.91
C GLN A 130 6.18 8.42 17.95
N PHE A 131 5.36 8.82 16.97
CA PHE A 131 5.71 9.87 16.01
C PHE A 131 5.92 11.24 16.67
N ASP A 132 6.72 12.09 16.03
CA ASP A 132 6.70 13.52 16.31
C ASP A 132 5.36 14.12 15.85
N ASN A 133 4.44 14.28 16.81
CA ASN A 133 3.08 14.79 16.56
C ASN A 133 3.08 16.19 15.95
N GLU A 134 3.98 17.07 16.42
CA GLU A 134 4.04 18.46 15.95
C GLU A 134 4.49 18.54 14.50
N LEU A 135 5.41 17.67 14.07
CA LEU A 135 5.77 17.55 12.67
C LEU A 135 4.56 17.15 11.83
N VAL A 136 3.85 16.11 12.25
CA VAL A 136 2.69 15.59 11.50
C VAL A 136 1.57 16.66 11.44
N LYS A 137 1.25 17.30 12.56
CA LYS A 137 0.25 18.37 12.65
C LYS A 137 0.58 19.52 11.68
N ARG A 138 1.82 20.00 11.69
CA ARG A 138 2.28 21.05 10.78
C ARG A 138 2.14 20.62 9.31
N LYS A 139 2.55 19.39 8.95
CA LYS A 139 2.44 18.90 7.57
C LYS A 139 0.99 18.78 7.10
N ILE A 140 0.07 18.38 7.95
CA ILE A 140 -1.37 18.38 7.64
C ILE A 140 -1.87 19.79 7.37
N THR A 141 -1.45 20.78 8.18
CA THR A 141 -1.79 22.21 7.95
C THR A 141 -1.23 22.71 6.61
N GLU A 142 0.01 22.36 6.27
CA GLU A 142 0.58 22.68 4.95
C GLU A 142 -0.25 22.04 3.80
N ILE A 143 -0.67 20.77 3.94
CA ILE A 143 -1.49 20.06 2.95
C ILE A 143 -2.88 20.70 2.81
N LYS A 144 -3.50 21.16 3.91
CA LYS A 144 -4.80 21.85 3.86
C LYS A 144 -4.77 23.00 2.86
N ASN A 145 -3.70 23.78 2.87
CA ASN A 145 -3.50 24.97 2.04
C ASN A 145 -2.80 24.66 0.70
N TYR A 146 -2.58 23.38 0.39
CA TYR A 146 -1.89 22.98 -0.83
C TYR A 146 -2.88 22.72 -1.97
N HIS A 147 -2.77 23.48 -3.06
CA HIS A 147 -3.73 23.48 -4.17
C HIS A 147 -3.31 22.64 -5.39
N SER A 148 -2.15 22.00 -5.34
CA SER A 148 -1.71 21.08 -6.38
C SER A 148 -1.96 19.62 -6.01
N SER A 149 -1.71 18.69 -6.94
CA SER A 149 -1.94 17.25 -6.74
C SER A 149 -1.02 16.63 -5.68
N ALA A 150 -1.44 15.50 -5.15
CA ALA A 150 -0.62 14.72 -4.22
C ALA A 150 0.71 14.28 -4.87
N LEU A 151 0.76 14.04 -6.18
CA LEU A 151 2.00 13.69 -6.86
C LEU A 151 3.04 14.80 -6.76
N HIS A 152 2.67 16.05 -7.00
CA HIS A 152 3.57 17.21 -6.84
C HIS A 152 4.01 17.40 -5.39
N TRP A 153 3.09 17.23 -4.43
CA TRP A 153 3.41 17.28 -3.02
C TRP A 153 4.46 16.22 -2.65
N ASN A 154 4.21 14.98 -3.01
CA ASN A 154 5.05 13.85 -2.64
C ASN A 154 6.46 13.98 -3.24
N LEU A 155 6.59 14.44 -4.48
CA LEU A 155 7.89 14.71 -5.10
C LEU A 155 8.61 15.84 -4.38
N LYS A 156 7.93 16.96 -4.09
CA LYS A 156 8.50 18.08 -3.32
C LYS A 156 8.99 17.64 -1.94
N GLU A 157 8.22 16.80 -1.24
CA GLU A 157 8.61 16.30 0.08
C GLU A 157 9.87 15.42 0.00
N ILE A 158 10.01 14.59 -1.03
CA ILE A 158 11.22 13.79 -1.25
C ILE A 158 12.42 14.68 -1.52
N GLU A 159 12.29 15.66 -2.41
CA GLU A 159 13.40 16.50 -2.81
C GLU A 159 13.87 17.46 -1.71
N LYS A 160 12.91 18.08 -1.01
CA LYS A 160 13.23 19.18 -0.09
C LYS A 160 13.24 18.79 1.38
N SER A 161 12.32 17.90 1.80
CA SER A 161 12.12 17.62 3.22
C SER A 161 12.85 16.38 3.71
N LEU A 162 13.05 15.39 2.84
CA LEU A 162 13.55 14.07 3.23
C LEU A 162 15.01 14.10 3.75
N PRO A 163 15.98 14.85 3.15
CA PRO A 163 17.33 14.93 3.67
C PRO A 163 17.39 15.41 5.12
N ASP A 164 16.68 16.51 5.44
CA ASP A 164 16.61 17.06 6.80
C ASP A 164 15.93 16.11 7.77
N LEU A 165 14.88 15.44 7.33
CA LEU A 165 14.17 14.46 8.15
C LEU A 165 15.05 13.26 8.50
N ILE A 166 15.92 12.80 7.59
CA ILE A 166 16.87 11.71 7.87
C ILE A 166 17.84 12.10 8.99
N GLN A 167 18.30 13.35 9.02
CA GLN A 167 19.15 13.83 10.13
C GLN A 167 18.38 13.83 11.46
N LYS A 168 17.11 14.23 11.45
CA LYS A 168 16.23 14.16 12.64
C LYS A 168 16.03 12.72 13.10
N VAL A 169 15.86 11.78 12.18
CA VAL A 169 15.79 10.33 12.50
C VAL A 169 17.04 9.86 13.24
N LYS A 170 18.25 10.16 12.71
CA LYS A 170 19.51 9.80 13.35
C LYS A 170 19.59 10.34 14.77
N PHE A 171 19.33 11.64 14.92
CA PHE A 171 19.36 12.29 16.22
C PHE A 171 18.37 11.66 17.19
N SER A 172 17.13 11.38 16.71
CA SER A 172 16.09 10.78 17.53
C SER A 172 16.44 9.39 18.00
N TYR A 173 16.88 8.48 17.13
CA TYR A 173 17.27 7.14 17.55
C TYR A 173 18.50 7.13 18.46
N LYS A 174 19.47 8.01 18.25
CA LYS A 174 20.60 8.20 19.18
C LYS A 174 20.13 8.62 20.57
N LYS A 175 19.17 9.56 20.64
CA LYS A 175 18.55 10.00 21.90
C LYS A 175 17.78 8.87 22.58
N ILE A 176 16.93 8.16 21.83
CA ILE A 176 16.14 7.01 22.34
C ILE A 176 17.08 5.92 22.86
N GLY A 177 18.13 5.57 22.10
CA GLY A 177 19.11 4.57 22.52
C GLY A 177 19.80 4.90 23.84
N LYS A 178 20.22 6.17 23.98
CA LYS A 178 20.84 6.65 25.24
C LYS A 178 19.86 6.63 26.41
N GLN A 179 18.60 7.05 26.19
CA GLN A 179 17.58 7.12 27.24
C GLN A 179 17.12 5.74 27.72
N LEU A 180 16.99 4.78 26.81
CA LEU A 180 16.46 3.44 27.09
C LEU A 180 17.56 2.39 27.33
N ASN A 181 18.83 2.77 27.20
CA ASN A 181 19.96 1.84 27.18
C ASN A 181 19.71 0.68 26.20
N VAL A 182 19.54 1.04 24.92
CA VAL A 182 19.27 0.11 23.80
C VAL A 182 20.24 0.42 22.67
N GLU A 183 20.90 -0.60 22.15
CA GLU A 183 21.74 -0.49 20.97
C GLU A 183 20.90 -0.58 19.70
N PHE A 184 21.13 0.37 18.79
CA PHE A 184 20.51 0.38 17.46
C PHE A 184 21.44 -0.23 16.41
N HIS A 185 20.89 -0.53 15.25
CA HIS A 185 21.67 -0.88 14.08
C HIS A 185 22.62 0.27 13.69
N SER A 186 23.74 -0.08 13.03
CA SER A 186 24.77 0.92 12.66
C SER A 186 24.20 2.06 11.82
N GLU A 187 24.68 3.28 12.05
CA GLU A 187 24.28 4.48 11.28
C GLU A 187 24.61 4.37 9.80
N GLN A 188 25.61 3.55 9.42
CA GLN A 188 25.99 3.32 8.01
C GLN A 188 24.82 2.90 7.11
N GLY A 189 23.82 2.18 7.66
CA GLY A 189 22.62 1.83 6.92
C GLY A 189 21.73 3.03 6.63
N ILE A 190 21.65 3.98 7.57
CA ILE A 190 20.93 5.25 7.39
C ILE A 190 21.71 6.14 6.40
N ASP A 191 23.06 6.17 6.48
CA ASP A 191 23.88 6.92 5.54
C ASP A 191 23.76 6.41 4.11
N ARG A 192 23.79 5.08 3.93
CA ARG A 192 23.53 4.46 2.62
C ARG A 192 22.14 4.78 2.08
N PHE A 193 21.15 4.88 2.96
CA PHE A 193 19.81 5.29 2.56
C PHE A 193 19.78 6.77 2.18
N ALA A 194 20.40 7.66 2.98
CA ALA A 194 20.52 9.08 2.70
C ALA A 194 21.20 9.37 1.35
N ASN A 195 22.26 8.61 1.04
CA ASN A 195 23.00 8.77 -0.21
C ASN A 195 22.16 8.50 -1.47
N GLN A 196 21.02 7.80 -1.35
CA GLN A 196 20.10 7.59 -2.47
C GLN A 196 19.38 8.87 -2.92
N PHE A 197 19.43 9.93 -2.12
CA PHE A 197 18.76 11.20 -2.41
C PHE A 197 19.73 12.32 -2.83
N ILE A 198 21.05 12.07 -2.81
CA ILE A 198 22.08 13.11 -3.10
C ILE A 198 21.90 13.68 -4.51
N ASN A 199 21.54 12.82 -5.48
CA ASN A 199 21.33 13.23 -6.86
C ASN A 199 19.83 13.39 -7.20
N GLY A 200 18.98 13.50 -6.18
CA GLY A 200 17.56 13.74 -6.32
C GLY A 200 16.69 12.50 -6.49
N VAL A 201 15.41 12.74 -6.86
CA VAL A 201 14.35 11.69 -6.94
C VAL A 201 14.73 10.57 -7.91
N ASN A 202 15.40 10.87 -9.02
CA ASN A 202 15.73 9.88 -10.05
C ASN A 202 16.66 8.77 -9.52
N ASP A 203 17.60 9.10 -8.67
CA ASP A 203 18.50 8.11 -8.04
C ASP A 203 17.76 7.25 -7.01
N PHE A 204 16.86 7.85 -6.24
CA PHE A 204 15.99 7.11 -5.34
C PHE A 204 15.07 6.13 -6.10
N MET A 205 14.44 6.59 -7.18
CA MET A 205 13.63 5.76 -8.06
C MET A 205 14.42 4.57 -8.60
N ARG A 206 15.61 4.82 -9.17
CA ARG A 206 16.48 3.79 -9.76
C ARG A 206 16.91 2.74 -8.74
N THR A 207 17.39 3.18 -7.58
CA THR A 207 17.90 2.29 -6.53
C THR A 207 16.77 1.47 -5.89
N SER A 208 15.62 2.08 -5.66
CA SER A 208 14.45 1.39 -5.13
C SER A 208 13.94 0.32 -6.11
N ARG A 209 13.89 0.63 -7.40
CA ARG A 209 13.54 -0.31 -8.47
C ARG A 209 14.48 -1.51 -8.52
N GLN A 210 15.79 -1.26 -8.50
CA GLN A 210 16.78 -2.34 -8.51
C GLN A 210 16.58 -3.30 -7.34
N LYS A 211 16.38 -2.77 -6.12
CA LYS A 211 16.11 -3.58 -4.93
C LYS A 211 14.79 -4.36 -5.03
N ALA A 212 13.75 -3.77 -5.62
CA ALA A 212 12.48 -4.46 -5.84
C ALA A 212 12.64 -5.63 -6.83
N GLN A 213 13.39 -5.45 -7.92
CA GLN A 213 13.72 -6.50 -8.87
C GLN A 213 14.55 -7.63 -8.25
N GLU A 214 15.55 -7.29 -7.43
CA GLU A 214 16.35 -8.27 -6.70
C GLU A 214 15.52 -9.08 -5.69
N ALA A 215 14.57 -8.44 -5.01
CA ALA A 215 13.64 -9.11 -4.10
C ALA A 215 12.72 -10.06 -4.87
N GLN A 216 12.16 -9.62 -6.00
CA GLN A 216 11.33 -10.44 -6.88
C GLN A 216 12.09 -11.65 -7.43
N ASN A 217 13.33 -11.47 -7.88
CA ASN A 217 14.17 -12.58 -8.36
C ASN A 217 14.45 -13.59 -7.25
N ARG A 218 14.66 -13.14 -6.01
CA ARG A 218 14.81 -14.04 -4.85
C ARG A 218 13.53 -14.83 -4.55
N GLU A 219 12.37 -14.18 -4.62
CA GLU A 219 11.08 -14.86 -4.46
C GLU A 219 10.87 -15.93 -5.54
N MET A 220 11.18 -15.63 -6.80
CA MET A 220 11.10 -16.61 -7.88
C MET A 220 12.06 -17.80 -7.70
N GLN A 221 13.23 -17.59 -7.13
CA GLN A 221 14.21 -18.65 -6.85
C GLN A 221 13.84 -19.51 -5.63
N THR A 222 13.05 -18.97 -4.69
CA THR A 222 12.62 -19.67 -3.47
C THR A 222 11.27 -20.38 -3.60
N ILE A 223 10.55 -20.20 -4.71
CA ILE A 223 9.32 -20.97 -4.99
C ILE A 223 9.72 -22.42 -5.20
N GLN A 224 9.27 -23.30 -4.30
CA GLN A 224 9.53 -24.72 -4.38
C GLN A 224 8.91 -25.32 -5.66
N PRO A 225 9.55 -26.36 -6.29
CA PRO A 225 9.08 -26.95 -7.55
C PRO A 225 7.64 -27.47 -7.55
N LYS A 226 7.01 -27.65 -6.39
CA LYS A 226 5.59 -28.09 -6.26
C LYS A 226 4.57 -27.02 -6.64
N GLU A 227 4.93 -25.74 -6.63
CA GLU A 227 4.04 -24.65 -7.06
C GLU A 227 4.23 -24.28 -8.54
N ALA A 228 5.24 -24.85 -9.20
CA ALA A 228 5.55 -24.61 -10.61
C ALA A 228 4.60 -25.31 -11.60
N LEU A 229 3.60 -26.02 -11.12
CA LEU A 229 2.62 -26.75 -11.98
C LEU A 229 1.43 -25.90 -12.43
N SER A 230 1.27 -24.67 -11.93
CA SER A 230 0.29 -23.76 -12.53
C SER A 230 0.95 -23.00 -13.67
N THR A 231 0.46 -23.17 -14.87
CA THR A 231 0.82 -22.46 -16.11
C THR A 231 0.49 -20.96 -16.07
N LEU A 232 0.39 -20.38 -14.87
CA LEU A 232 -0.03 -19.02 -14.62
C LEU A 232 1.18 -18.09 -14.70
N THR A 233 1.24 -17.29 -15.73
CA THR A 233 2.37 -16.41 -16.01
C THR A 233 2.26 -15.15 -15.17
N LYS A 234 3.05 -15.07 -14.09
CA LYS A 234 3.25 -13.80 -13.39
C LYS A 234 3.84 -12.76 -14.34
N ALA A 235 3.31 -11.55 -14.32
CA ALA A 235 3.82 -10.47 -15.13
C ALA A 235 4.21 -9.26 -14.29
N THR A 236 5.20 -8.52 -14.79
CA THR A 236 5.56 -7.21 -14.25
C THR A 236 4.81 -6.14 -15.03
N ILE A 237 4.15 -5.23 -14.35
CA ILE A 237 3.51 -4.06 -14.94
C ILE A 237 4.36 -2.84 -14.63
N THR A 238 4.75 -2.13 -15.67
CA THR A 238 5.37 -0.81 -15.59
C THR A 238 4.30 0.24 -15.87
N ILE A 239 3.92 1.01 -14.85
CA ILE A 239 2.99 2.14 -15.01
C ILE A 239 3.78 3.44 -15.07
N GLU A 240 3.56 4.23 -16.10
CA GLU A 240 4.03 5.60 -16.20
C GLU A 240 2.92 6.57 -15.77
N ASN A 241 3.24 7.46 -14.81
CA ASN A 241 2.35 8.52 -14.40
C ASN A 241 2.52 9.77 -15.30
N TYR A 242 1.62 10.74 -15.14
CA TYR A 242 1.60 11.95 -15.99
C TYR A 242 2.82 12.90 -15.81
N LEU A 243 3.69 12.66 -14.81
CA LEU A 243 4.97 13.37 -14.65
C LEU A 243 6.16 12.55 -15.15
N GLY A 244 5.93 11.41 -15.82
CA GLY A 244 6.99 10.54 -16.32
C GLY A 244 7.61 9.62 -15.26
N GLY A 245 7.13 9.67 -14.02
CA GLY A 245 7.58 8.74 -12.96
C GLY A 245 7.03 7.34 -13.22
N LYS A 246 7.83 6.31 -12.89
CA LYS A 246 7.47 4.92 -13.13
C LYS A 246 7.21 4.17 -11.83
N TYR A 247 6.13 3.42 -11.80
CA TYR A 247 5.78 2.47 -10.76
C TYR A 247 5.81 1.05 -11.32
N TYR A 248 6.36 0.13 -10.57
CA TYR A 248 6.51 -1.28 -10.95
C TYR A 248 5.80 -2.16 -9.94
N PHE A 249 4.94 -3.05 -10.41
CA PHE A 249 4.36 -4.08 -9.56
C PHE A 249 4.07 -5.35 -10.36
N THR A 250 3.84 -6.43 -9.64
CA THR A 250 3.51 -7.74 -10.22
C THR A 250 2.01 -7.99 -10.13
N THR A 251 1.47 -8.61 -11.16
CA THR A 251 0.17 -9.30 -11.06
C THR A 251 0.39 -10.73 -10.61
N ASP A 252 -0.58 -11.32 -9.93
CA ASP A 252 -0.49 -12.71 -9.52
C ASP A 252 -0.63 -13.64 -10.72
N GLU A 253 -1.50 -13.26 -11.68
CA GLU A 253 -1.78 -14.04 -12.87
C GLU A 253 -2.14 -13.12 -14.03
N ILE A 254 -1.81 -13.52 -15.25
CA ILE A 254 -2.34 -12.92 -16.48
C ILE A 254 -2.90 -13.98 -17.42
N ARG A 255 -3.94 -13.63 -18.16
CA ARG A 255 -4.49 -14.42 -19.26
C ARG A 255 -4.69 -13.52 -20.47
N ILE A 256 -4.27 -13.98 -21.65
CA ILE A 256 -4.41 -13.23 -22.89
C ILE A 256 -5.38 -13.97 -23.80
N GLU A 257 -6.40 -13.28 -24.28
CA GLU A 257 -7.38 -13.78 -25.22
C GLU A 257 -7.57 -12.76 -26.36
N LYS A 258 -7.04 -13.09 -27.52
CA LYS A 258 -7.09 -12.20 -28.71
C LYS A 258 -6.46 -10.83 -28.45
N ASP A 259 -7.27 -9.80 -28.28
CA ASP A 259 -6.90 -8.41 -28.02
C ASP A 259 -7.14 -8.00 -26.55
N LYS A 260 -7.58 -8.94 -25.70
CA LYS A 260 -7.85 -8.71 -24.27
C LYS A 260 -6.73 -9.26 -23.41
N ILE A 261 -6.40 -8.54 -22.35
CA ILE A 261 -5.51 -8.98 -21.29
C ILE A 261 -6.26 -8.94 -19.95
N PHE A 262 -6.36 -10.08 -19.31
CA PHE A 262 -6.91 -10.21 -17.96
C PHE A 262 -5.79 -10.01 -16.96
N LEU A 263 -5.91 -9.02 -16.09
CA LEU A 263 -4.98 -8.75 -14.99
C LEU A 263 -5.61 -9.25 -13.71
N ILE A 264 -5.11 -10.37 -13.19
CA ILE A 264 -5.74 -11.10 -12.10
C ILE A 264 -4.96 -10.89 -10.82
N GLU A 265 -5.66 -10.43 -9.78
CA GLU A 265 -5.19 -10.40 -8.40
C GLU A 265 -5.89 -11.48 -7.61
N ALA A 266 -5.15 -12.43 -7.07
CA ALA A 266 -5.67 -13.56 -6.33
C ALA A 266 -5.55 -13.38 -4.82
N LYS A 267 -6.60 -13.74 -4.09
CA LYS A 267 -6.59 -13.82 -2.62
C LYS A 267 -7.10 -15.19 -2.20
N HIS A 268 -6.34 -15.86 -1.34
CA HIS A 268 -6.61 -17.23 -0.91
C HIS A 268 -6.89 -17.35 0.58
N SER A 269 -7.84 -18.21 0.95
CA SER A 269 -8.08 -18.62 2.33
C SER A 269 -7.97 -20.14 2.49
N LYS A 270 -7.11 -20.58 3.43
CA LYS A 270 -6.99 -22.00 3.82
C LYS A 270 -7.98 -22.41 4.89
N SER A 271 -8.38 -21.49 5.76
CA SER A 271 -9.15 -21.77 6.98
C SER A 271 -10.58 -21.27 6.97
N SER A 272 -10.92 -20.36 6.06
CA SER A 272 -12.25 -19.74 5.94
C SER A 272 -12.81 -19.91 4.55
N VAL A 273 -14.13 -19.84 4.42
CA VAL A 273 -14.83 -19.92 3.13
C VAL A 273 -14.46 -18.76 2.19
N LEU A 274 -14.12 -17.60 2.75
CA LEU A 274 -13.65 -16.44 1.99
C LEU A 274 -12.35 -15.92 2.60
N PRO A 275 -11.48 -15.26 1.82
CA PRO A 275 -10.41 -14.44 2.34
C PRO A 275 -10.93 -13.38 3.32
N SER A 276 -10.06 -12.87 4.19
CA SER A 276 -10.47 -11.82 5.12
C SER A 276 -10.88 -10.55 4.36
N VAL A 277 -11.72 -9.73 4.99
CA VAL A 277 -12.12 -8.42 4.42
C VAL A 277 -10.88 -7.55 4.15
N GLY A 278 -9.85 -7.63 5.01
CA GLY A 278 -8.58 -6.94 4.79
C GLY A 278 -7.86 -7.42 3.52
N ASP A 279 -7.79 -8.73 3.29
CA ASP A 279 -7.17 -9.28 2.07
C ASP A 279 -7.97 -8.91 0.81
N ILE A 280 -9.30 -8.90 0.89
CA ILE A 280 -10.15 -8.46 -0.23
C ILE A 280 -9.88 -6.99 -0.55
N LYS A 281 -9.86 -6.11 0.45
CA LYS A 281 -9.56 -4.67 0.28
C LYS A 281 -8.13 -4.43 -0.25
N ASP A 282 -7.17 -5.24 0.16
CA ASP A 282 -5.82 -5.23 -0.39
C ASP A 282 -5.82 -5.56 -1.90
N GLY A 283 -6.60 -6.55 -2.31
CA GLY A 283 -6.82 -6.86 -3.73
C GLY A 283 -7.54 -5.73 -4.48
N LEU A 284 -8.56 -5.14 -3.87
CA LEU A 284 -9.31 -4.02 -4.46
C LEU A 284 -8.43 -2.80 -4.73
N LEU A 285 -7.40 -2.55 -3.91
CA LEU A 285 -6.47 -1.46 -4.19
C LEU A 285 -5.73 -1.67 -5.52
N LYS A 286 -5.43 -2.91 -5.90
CA LYS A 286 -4.89 -3.20 -7.24
C LYS A 286 -5.95 -3.04 -8.33
N MET A 287 -7.21 -3.39 -8.06
CA MET A 287 -8.32 -3.14 -9.01
C MET A 287 -8.44 -1.64 -9.32
N ILE A 288 -8.28 -0.76 -8.32
CA ILE A 288 -8.25 0.69 -8.55
C ILE A 288 -7.21 1.09 -9.59
N LEU A 289 -6.03 0.48 -9.55
CA LEU A 289 -5.00 0.74 -10.55
C LEU A 289 -5.38 0.12 -11.90
N TYR A 290 -5.75 -1.15 -11.93
CA TYR A 290 -6.00 -1.89 -13.16
C TYR A 290 -7.15 -1.31 -13.99
N THR A 291 -8.22 -0.83 -13.35
CA THR A 291 -9.38 -0.20 -14.02
C THR A 291 -9.04 1.17 -14.61
N ASN A 292 -7.94 1.81 -14.17
CA ASN A 292 -7.51 3.13 -14.64
C ASN A 292 -6.29 3.07 -15.55
N LEU A 293 -5.80 1.88 -15.93
CA LEU A 293 -4.70 1.73 -16.87
C LEU A 293 -5.11 2.15 -18.30
N LYS A 294 -4.22 2.85 -18.96
CA LYS A 294 -4.34 3.26 -20.37
C LYS A 294 -3.13 2.78 -21.16
N ASP A 295 -3.28 2.69 -22.47
CA ASP A 295 -2.22 2.29 -23.41
C ASP A 295 -1.50 1.00 -22.99
N VAL A 296 -2.26 0.03 -22.47
CA VAL A 296 -1.70 -1.24 -22.04
C VAL A 296 -1.13 -2.00 -23.22
N SER A 297 0.14 -2.37 -23.13
CA SER A 297 0.84 -3.04 -24.23
C SER A 297 1.88 -4.05 -23.76
N ILE A 298 2.11 -5.07 -24.60
CA ILE A 298 3.18 -6.07 -24.47
C ILE A 298 3.92 -6.08 -25.81
N ASN A 299 5.22 -5.86 -25.82
CA ASN A 299 6.04 -5.82 -27.04
C ASN A 299 5.40 -4.93 -28.13
N SER A 300 4.95 -3.73 -27.73
CA SER A 300 4.28 -2.73 -28.60
C SER A 300 2.91 -3.14 -29.14
N LYS A 301 2.39 -4.32 -28.88
CA LYS A 301 1.01 -4.70 -29.18
C LYS A 301 0.09 -4.21 -28.09
N LYS A 302 -0.96 -3.46 -28.45
CA LYS A 302 -1.98 -2.93 -27.52
C LYS A 302 -3.02 -4.00 -27.16
N TYR A 303 -3.51 -3.91 -25.91
CA TYR A 303 -4.55 -4.79 -25.39
C TYR A 303 -5.62 -4.00 -24.64
N VAL A 304 -6.84 -4.51 -24.66
CA VAL A 304 -7.92 -4.08 -23.78
C VAL A 304 -7.76 -4.79 -22.44
N THR A 305 -7.69 -4.04 -21.36
CA THR A 305 -7.50 -4.58 -20.01
C THR A 305 -8.83 -5.02 -19.42
N ILE A 306 -8.88 -6.24 -18.88
CA ILE A 306 -9.96 -6.77 -18.06
C ILE A 306 -9.37 -7.03 -16.66
N PRO A 307 -9.61 -6.14 -15.70
CA PRO A 307 -9.17 -6.37 -14.32
C PRO A 307 -10.02 -7.48 -13.66
N VAL A 308 -9.40 -8.33 -12.87
CA VAL A 308 -10.08 -9.45 -12.21
C VAL A 308 -9.59 -9.57 -10.77
N ILE A 309 -10.52 -9.61 -9.82
CA ILE A 309 -10.23 -10.08 -8.47
C ILE A 309 -10.68 -11.53 -8.33
N LYS A 310 -9.76 -12.41 -7.97
CA LYS A 310 -9.97 -13.84 -7.82
C LYS A 310 -9.89 -14.22 -6.35
N LEU A 311 -11.01 -14.67 -5.78
CA LEU A 311 -11.07 -15.15 -4.40
C LEU A 311 -11.12 -16.67 -4.42
N THR A 312 -10.18 -17.33 -3.74
CA THR A 312 -10.14 -18.78 -3.67
C THR A 312 -10.17 -19.28 -2.24
N SER A 313 -10.76 -20.43 -2.02
CA SER A 313 -10.77 -21.07 -0.70
C SER A 313 -10.77 -22.59 -0.79
N SER A 314 -10.01 -23.22 0.13
CA SER A 314 -10.05 -24.68 0.33
C SER A 314 -11.34 -25.16 1.03
N LYS A 315 -12.17 -24.24 1.54
CA LYS A 315 -13.41 -24.54 2.27
C LYS A 315 -14.68 -24.35 1.44
N LEU A 316 -14.56 -23.79 0.25
CA LEU A 316 -15.68 -23.72 -0.68
C LEU A 316 -16.02 -25.11 -1.23
N THR A 317 -17.29 -25.42 -1.37
CA THR A 317 -17.76 -26.65 -2.03
C THR A 317 -17.80 -26.46 -3.54
N ASN A 318 -18.28 -25.29 -4.00
CA ASN A 318 -18.45 -24.94 -5.42
C ASN A 318 -18.07 -23.47 -5.67
N SER A 319 -17.86 -23.13 -6.93
CA SER A 319 -17.71 -21.73 -7.37
C SER A 319 -18.99 -20.95 -7.09
N ILE A 320 -18.86 -19.66 -6.82
CA ILE A 320 -19.98 -18.78 -6.48
C ILE A 320 -20.17 -17.76 -7.60
N PHE A 321 -21.34 -17.78 -8.23
CA PHE A 321 -21.76 -16.80 -9.22
C PHE A 321 -22.65 -15.73 -8.58
N GLN A 322 -22.65 -14.51 -9.12
CA GLN A 322 -23.45 -13.40 -8.60
C GLN A 322 -24.94 -13.75 -8.44
N SER A 323 -25.54 -14.46 -9.42
CA SER A 323 -26.94 -14.89 -9.40
C SER A 323 -27.26 -15.93 -8.33
N GLU A 324 -26.26 -16.59 -7.75
CA GLU A 324 -26.40 -17.70 -6.83
C GLU A 324 -26.07 -17.35 -5.37
N ILE A 325 -25.62 -16.12 -5.09
CA ILE A 325 -25.19 -15.69 -3.75
C ILE A 325 -26.27 -15.98 -2.70
N GLY A 326 -27.53 -15.66 -3.00
CA GLY A 326 -28.66 -15.85 -2.06
C GLY A 326 -28.87 -17.31 -1.69
N LYS A 327 -28.68 -18.24 -2.63
CA LYS A 327 -28.91 -19.68 -2.47
C LYS A 327 -27.71 -20.45 -1.94
N ASN A 328 -26.51 -19.84 -1.95
CA ASN A 328 -25.28 -20.50 -1.52
C ASN A 328 -25.35 -20.84 -0.03
N THR A 329 -25.08 -22.11 0.31
CA THR A 329 -25.09 -22.62 1.68
C THR A 329 -23.80 -22.51 2.43
N ASP A 330 -22.67 -22.32 1.73
CA ASP A 330 -21.35 -22.18 2.35
C ASP A 330 -21.20 -20.81 3.02
N LEU A 331 -21.97 -19.80 2.56
CA LEU A 331 -21.87 -18.42 3.02
C LEU A 331 -22.88 -18.10 4.12
N ASN A 332 -22.42 -17.52 5.22
CA ASN A 332 -23.29 -16.90 6.21
C ASN A 332 -23.85 -15.54 5.71
N LYS A 333 -24.80 -14.96 6.45
CA LYS A 333 -25.45 -13.69 6.06
C LYS A 333 -24.48 -12.55 5.80
N ARG A 334 -23.48 -12.35 6.69
CA ARG A 334 -22.46 -11.28 6.54
C ARG A 334 -21.57 -11.49 5.30
N GLN A 335 -21.23 -12.74 5.00
CA GLN A 335 -20.46 -13.08 3.82
C GLN A 335 -21.26 -12.86 2.53
N LYS A 336 -22.55 -13.18 2.53
CA LYS A 336 -23.45 -12.87 1.39
C LYS A 336 -23.54 -11.37 1.13
N GLU A 337 -23.72 -10.57 2.18
CA GLU A 337 -23.74 -9.11 2.09
C GLU A 337 -22.39 -8.54 1.59
N LEU A 338 -21.27 -9.08 2.07
CA LEU A 338 -19.93 -8.71 1.62
C LEU A 338 -19.74 -8.98 0.12
N ILE A 339 -20.10 -10.19 -0.32
CA ILE A 339 -19.93 -10.58 -1.72
C ILE A 339 -20.88 -9.81 -2.64
N ALA A 340 -22.12 -9.55 -2.21
CA ALA A 340 -23.04 -8.71 -2.97
C ALA A 340 -22.45 -7.32 -3.20
N LYS A 341 -21.96 -6.65 -2.16
CA LYS A 341 -21.25 -5.36 -2.28
C LYS A 341 -19.99 -5.43 -3.17
N LEU A 342 -19.25 -6.54 -3.13
CA LEU A 342 -18.08 -6.72 -3.99
C LEU A 342 -18.47 -6.79 -5.47
N PHE A 343 -19.56 -7.48 -5.80
CA PHE A 343 -20.11 -7.50 -7.16
C PHE A 343 -20.66 -6.13 -7.59
N ASP A 344 -21.33 -5.41 -6.67
CA ASP A 344 -21.79 -4.03 -6.95
C ASP A 344 -20.59 -3.12 -7.25
N GLU A 345 -19.53 -3.21 -6.47
CA GLU A 345 -18.28 -2.47 -6.69
C GLU A 345 -17.62 -2.84 -8.03
N ALA A 346 -17.63 -4.13 -8.38
CA ALA A 346 -17.11 -4.62 -9.64
C ALA A 346 -17.88 -4.07 -10.85
N ASN A 347 -19.19 -4.09 -10.79
CA ASN A 347 -20.08 -3.57 -11.84
C ASN A 347 -19.89 -2.06 -12.03
N GLU A 348 -19.80 -1.29 -10.94
CA GLU A 348 -19.63 0.17 -10.99
C GLU A 348 -18.25 0.57 -11.55
N ASN A 349 -17.21 -0.24 -11.31
CA ASN A 349 -15.83 0.09 -11.69
C ASN A 349 -15.29 -0.75 -12.86
N ASN A 350 -16.11 -1.58 -13.51
CA ASN A 350 -15.74 -2.39 -14.68
C ASN A 350 -14.58 -3.36 -14.42
N PHE A 351 -14.67 -4.19 -13.38
CA PHE A 351 -13.79 -5.33 -13.18
C PHE A 351 -14.59 -6.60 -12.90
N GLU A 352 -13.96 -7.75 -13.06
CA GLU A 352 -14.60 -9.05 -12.84
C GLU A 352 -14.28 -9.61 -11.46
N VAL A 353 -15.22 -10.37 -10.89
CA VAL A 353 -15.07 -11.12 -9.64
C VAL A 353 -15.19 -12.60 -9.93
N ILE A 354 -14.17 -13.37 -9.56
CA ILE A 354 -14.17 -14.83 -9.60
C ILE A 354 -14.07 -15.32 -8.17
N ILE A 355 -15.00 -16.22 -7.78
CA ILE A 355 -14.98 -16.87 -6.46
C ILE A 355 -15.07 -18.38 -6.69
N GLU A 356 -14.00 -19.09 -6.37
CA GLU A 356 -13.89 -20.50 -6.67
C GLU A 356 -13.20 -21.32 -5.59
N LYS A 357 -13.47 -22.62 -5.59
CA LYS A 357 -12.73 -23.58 -4.78
C LYS A 357 -11.30 -23.62 -5.26
N SER A 358 -10.34 -23.61 -4.32
CA SER A 358 -8.95 -23.93 -4.67
C SER A 358 -8.81 -25.42 -4.95
N GLU A 359 -8.10 -25.73 -5.99
CA GLU A 359 -7.66 -27.11 -6.30
C GLU A 359 -6.77 -27.69 -5.18
#